data_6831dc69320d957fb7e1b85d3b7b12de
#
_entry.id   6831dc69320d957fb7e1b85d3b7b12de
#
_cell.length_a   1.000
_cell.length_b   1.000
_cell.length_c   1.000
_cell.angle_alpha   90.00
_cell.angle_beta   90.00
_cell.angle_gamma   90.00
#
_symmetry.space_group_name_H-M   'P 1'
#
loop_
_entity.id
_entity.type
_entity.pdbx_description
1 polymer ?
#
loop_
_entity_poly.entity_id
_entity_poly.type
_entity_poly.pdbx_seq_one_letter_code
_entity_poly.pdbx_strand_id
1 'polypeptide(L)'
;MPTKDEIFKKVQTALVDALGVDEDEVTPQATLVGTLGAESIDFLDIVFKLEKAFGVEIPRKDLSPEDILTNASYVKDGKVTPAGIAELKKRMPFADFGVFEGNPQIRDFSNLITVSALCKYIESKVGA
;
A
#
# COMPACT_ATOMS: atom_id res chain seq x y z
N MET A 1 -17.63 10.70 10.24
CA MET A 1 -16.86 10.04 9.18
C MET A 1 -15.98 11.05 8.48
N PRO A 2 -14.70 10.78 8.30
CA PRO A 2 -13.83 11.70 7.59
C PRO A 2 -14.17 11.73 6.09
N THR A 3 -13.96 12.89 5.48
CA THR A 3 -14.09 13.04 4.03
C THR A 3 -12.84 12.50 3.35
N LYS A 4 -12.91 12.31 2.02
CA LYS A 4 -11.73 11.88 1.24
C LYS A 4 -10.58 12.87 1.37
N ASP A 5 -10.88 14.16 1.39
CA ASP A 5 -9.85 15.19 1.56
C ASP A 5 -9.19 15.13 2.93
N GLU A 6 -9.98 14.89 3.97
CA GLU A 6 -9.45 14.73 5.32
C GLU A 6 -8.57 13.48 5.43
N ILE A 7 -8.98 12.38 4.81
CA ILE A 7 -8.20 11.14 4.77
C ILE A 7 -6.87 11.40 4.06
N PHE A 8 -6.90 12.03 2.89
CA PHE A 8 -5.69 12.36 2.15
C PHE A 8 -4.73 13.23 2.99
N LYS A 9 -5.24 14.26 3.63
CA LYS A 9 -4.45 15.15 4.48
C LYS A 9 -3.76 14.40 5.61
N LYS A 10 -4.48 13.52 6.30
CA LYS A 10 -3.93 12.75 7.40
C LYS A 10 -2.89 11.73 6.92
N VAL A 11 -3.16 11.08 5.79
CA VAL A 11 -2.20 10.17 5.17
C VAL A 11 -0.94 10.92 4.76
N GLN A 12 -1.10 12.08 4.13
CA GLN A 12 0.01 12.93 3.71
C GLN A 12 0.88 13.32 4.92
N THR A 13 0.25 13.77 6.01
CA THR A 13 0.97 14.15 7.23
C THR A 13 1.75 12.96 7.81
N ALA A 14 1.12 11.78 7.84
CA ALA A 14 1.78 10.58 8.36
C ALA A 14 3.01 10.22 7.53
N LEU A 15 2.91 10.32 6.21
CA LEU A 15 4.03 10.02 5.31
C LEU A 15 5.15 11.05 5.41
N VAL A 16 4.82 12.32 5.52
CA VAL A 16 5.81 13.38 5.74
C VAL A 16 6.57 13.12 7.03
N ASP A 17 5.85 12.80 8.12
CA ASP A 17 6.47 12.55 9.41
C ASP A 17 7.34 11.29 9.40
N ALA A 18 6.87 10.23 8.75
CA ALA A 18 7.58 8.95 8.75
C ALA A 18 8.80 8.95 7.83
N LEU A 19 8.70 9.61 6.68
CA LEU A 19 9.72 9.53 5.63
C LEU A 19 10.58 10.78 5.50
N GLY A 20 10.19 11.88 6.12
CA GLY A 20 10.93 13.14 6.01
C GLY A 20 10.85 13.77 4.62
N VAL A 21 9.83 13.43 3.84
CA VAL A 21 9.62 14.01 2.51
C VAL A 21 8.83 15.31 2.63
N ASP A 22 8.87 16.11 1.56
CA ASP A 22 8.06 17.34 1.50
C ASP A 22 6.60 17.00 1.21
N GLU A 23 5.70 17.83 1.71
CA GLU A 23 4.27 17.67 1.49
C GLU A 23 3.94 17.60 -0.01
N ASP A 24 4.62 18.40 -0.83
CA ASP A 24 4.41 18.45 -2.27
C ASP A 24 4.77 17.15 -3.00
N GLU A 25 5.62 16.32 -2.39
CA GLU A 25 6.00 15.04 -2.96
C GLU A 25 4.93 13.98 -2.77
N VAL A 26 4.04 14.16 -1.80
CA VAL A 26 2.99 13.20 -1.47
C VAL A 26 1.76 13.50 -2.32
N THR A 27 1.77 12.99 -3.55
CA THR A 27 0.65 13.10 -4.48
C THR A 27 -0.10 11.77 -4.56
N PRO A 28 -1.35 11.75 -5.06
CA PRO A 28 -2.09 10.48 -5.16
C PRO A 28 -1.38 9.39 -5.95
N GLN A 29 -0.62 9.74 -6.99
CA GLN A 29 0.07 8.80 -7.85
C GLN A 29 1.45 8.39 -7.33
N ALA A 30 1.96 9.06 -6.30
CA ALA A 30 3.26 8.73 -5.74
C ALA A 30 3.25 7.33 -5.14
N THR A 31 4.29 6.53 -5.43
CA THR A 31 4.44 5.22 -4.79
C THR A 31 5.25 5.40 -3.51
N LEU A 32 4.94 4.60 -2.49
CA LEU A 32 5.64 4.73 -1.21
C LEU A 32 7.12 4.40 -1.34
N VAL A 33 7.45 3.36 -2.08
CA VAL A 33 8.84 2.93 -2.25
C VAL A 33 9.53 3.69 -3.38
N GLY A 34 8.98 3.65 -4.59
CA GLY A 34 9.63 4.23 -5.77
C GLY A 34 9.75 5.75 -5.72
N THR A 35 8.67 6.44 -5.39
CA THR A 35 8.62 7.91 -5.37
C THR A 35 9.12 8.49 -4.06
N LEU A 36 8.61 7.96 -2.93
CA LEU A 36 8.87 8.53 -1.61
C LEU A 36 10.04 7.89 -0.88
N GLY A 37 10.59 6.81 -1.43
CA GLY A 37 11.79 6.18 -0.90
C GLY A 37 11.58 5.39 0.39
N ALA A 38 10.38 4.89 0.65
CA ALA A 38 10.10 4.10 1.84
C ALA A 38 10.89 2.78 1.82
N GLU A 39 11.48 2.44 2.96
CA GLU A 39 12.17 1.17 3.16
C GLU A 39 11.29 0.25 4.01
N SER A 40 11.65 -1.04 4.09
CA SER A 40 10.87 -2.01 4.88
C SER A 40 10.66 -1.55 6.33
N ILE A 41 11.70 -0.95 6.92
CA ILE A 41 11.64 -0.47 8.30
C ILE A 41 10.66 0.70 8.44
N ASP A 42 10.53 1.52 7.39
CA ASP A 42 9.63 2.68 7.42
C ASP A 42 8.17 2.27 7.46
N PHE A 43 7.82 1.10 6.92
CA PHE A 43 6.43 0.63 6.90
C PHE A 43 5.85 0.46 8.30
N LEU A 44 6.65 0.03 9.27
CA LEU A 44 6.18 -0.09 10.65
C LEU A 44 5.78 1.28 11.22
N ASP A 45 6.60 2.29 10.94
CA ASP A 45 6.34 3.63 11.41
C ASP A 45 5.11 4.24 10.71
N ILE A 46 5.01 4.03 9.39
CA ILE A 46 3.86 4.49 8.61
C ILE A 46 2.57 3.88 9.15
N VAL A 47 2.54 2.56 9.34
CA VAL A 47 1.37 1.85 9.86
C VAL A 47 0.99 2.39 11.24
N PHE A 48 1.97 2.54 12.12
CA PHE A 48 1.75 3.03 13.48
C PHE A 48 1.13 4.44 13.47
N LYS A 49 1.66 5.33 12.63
CA LYS A 49 1.15 6.69 12.52
C LYS A 49 -0.28 6.73 11.97
N LEU A 50 -0.56 5.88 10.99
CA LEU A 50 -1.90 5.79 10.40
C LEU A 50 -2.91 5.22 11.41
N GLU A 51 -2.51 4.21 12.17
CA GLU A 51 -3.36 3.65 13.22
C GLU A 51 -3.73 4.71 14.25
N LYS A 52 -2.77 5.51 14.65
CA LYS A 52 -3.03 6.60 15.62
C LYS A 52 -3.90 7.70 15.03
N ALA A 53 -3.64 8.07 13.78
CA ALA A 53 -4.36 9.16 13.13
C ALA A 53 -5.84 8.83 12.90
N PHE A 54 -6.15 7.58 12.63
CA PHE A 54 -7.51 7.15 12.27
C PHE A 54 -8.20 6.30 13.33
N GLY A 55 -7.48 5.89 14.37
CA GLY A 55 -8.06 5.06 15.44
C GLY A 55 -8.46 3.67 14.98
N VAL A 56 -7.72 3.09 14.04
CA VAL A 56 -8.00 1.76 13.47
C VAL A 56 -6.79 0.85 13.63
N GLU A 57 -7.03 -0.47 13.52
CA GLU A 57 -5.95 -1.44 13.47
C GLU A 57 -5.62 -1.74 12.00
N ILE A 58 -4.34 -1.79 11.68
CA ILE A 58 -3.87 -2.09 10.33
C ILE A 58 -2.96 -3.30 10.39
N PRO A 59 -3.47 -4.52 10.10
CA PRO A 59 -2.62 -5.70 10.03
C PRO A 59 -1.56 -5.51 8.95
N ARG A 60 -0.33 -5.82 9.28
CA ARG A 60 0.79 -5.65 8.36
C ARG A 60 0.58 -6.35 7.01
N LYS A 61 -0.01 -7.55 7.05
CA LYS A 61 -0.24 -8.35 5.85
C LYS A 61 -1.24 -7.72 4.87
N ASP A 62 -2.03 -6.75 5.31
CA ASP A 62 -2.96 -6.05 4.43
C ASP A 62 -2.23 -5.16 3.44
N LEU A 63 -1.06 -4.66 3.80
CA LEU A 63 -0.25 -3.79 2.94
C LEU A 63 1.02 -4.47 2.45
N SER A 64 1.41 -5.58 3.06
CA SER A 64 2.62 -6.32 2.71
C SER A 64 2.32 -7.82 2.75
N PRO A 65 1.74 -8.38 1.67
CA PRO A 65 1.29 -9.77 1.63
C PRO A 65 2.45 -10.75 1.37
N GLU A 66 3.39 -10.79 2.29
CA GLU A 66 4.58 -11.66 2.17
C GLU A 66 4.21 -13.13 2.10
N ASP A 67 3.13 -13.54 2.78
CA ASP A 67 2.65 -14.92 2.77
C ASP A 67 2.23 -15.38 1.37
N ILE A 68 1.75 -14.45 0.52
CA ILE A 68 1.41 -14.76 -0.87
C ILE A 68 2.67 -14.71 -1.73
N LEU A 69 3.47 -13.67 -1.58
CA LEU A 69 4.64 -13.43 -2.43
C LEU A 69 5.78 -14.41 -2.20
N THR A 70 5.76 -15.16 -1.10
CA THR A 70 6.77 -16.20 -0.81
C THR A 70 6.23 -17.61 -0.95
N ASN A 71 4.97 -17.76 -1.37
CA ASN A 71 4.33 -19.07 -1.50
C ASN A 71 4.57 -19.65 -2.89
N ALA A 72 5.17 -20.85 -2.95
CA ALA A 72 5.49 -21.52 -4.22
C ALA A 72 4.26 -21.77 -5.10
N SER A 73 3.07 -21.85 -4.52
CA SER A 73 1.83 -22.01 -5.29
C SER A 73 1.41 -20.72 -5.99
N TYR A 74 1.89 -19.57 -5.55
CA TYR A 74 1.51 -18.26 -6.08
C TYR A 74 2.63 -17.54 -6.81
N VAL A 75 3.85 -18.07 -6.77
CA VAL A 75 5.02 -17.45 -7.37
C VAL A 75 5.83 -18.50 -8.14
N LYS A 76 6.21 -18.17 -9.36
CA LYS A 76 7.04 -19.04 -10.20
C LYS A 76 7.99 -18.19 -11.03
N ASP A 77 9.29 -18.52 -10.98
CA ASP A 77 10.33 -17.83 -11.75
C ASP A 77 10.34 -16.30 -11.54
N GLY A 78 10.11 -15.87 -10.29
CA GLY A 78 10.12 -14.45 -9.94
C GLY A 78 8.86 -13.71 -10.34
N LYS A 79 7.83 -14.41 -10.80
CA LYS A 79 6.55 -13.81 -11.20
C LYS A 79 5.40 -14.39 -10.40
N VAL A 80 4.37 -13.59 -10.20
CA VAL A 80 3.15 -14.02 -9.53
C VAL A 80 2.30 -14.78 -10.54
N THR A 81 1.82 -15.98 -10.15
CA THR A 81 0.96 -16.80 -10.99
C THR A 81 -0.45 -16.21 -11.08
N PRO A 82 -1.29 -16.63 -12.05
CA PRO A 82 -2.70 -16.20 -12.08
C PRO A 82 -3.45 -16.47 -10.77
N ALA A 83 -3.16 -17.60 -10.11
CA ALA A 83 -3.74 -17.90 -8.81
C ALA A 83 -3.27 -16.90 -7.74
N GLY A 84 -1.99 -16.51 -7.80
CA GLY A 84 -1.43 -15.50 -6.90
C GLY A 84 -2.06 -14.15 -7.13
N ILE A 85 -2.26 -13.75 -8.39
CA ILE A 85 -2.94 -12.50 -8.72
C ILE A 85 -4.35 -12.47 -8.12
N ALA A 86 -5.08 -13.57 -8.25
CA ALA A 86 -6.44 -13.67 -7.69
C ALA A 86 -6.42 -13.49 -6.17
N GLU A 87 -5.45 -14.09 -5.48
CA GLU A 87 -5.33 -13.92 -4.03
C GLU A 87 -4.94 -12.50 -3.63
N LEU A 88 -4.02 -11.88 -4.39
CA LEU A 88 -3.64 -10.49 -4.15
C LEU A 88 -4.82 -9.54 -4.31
N LYS A 89 -5.64 -9.74 -5.35
CA LYS A 89 -6.82 -8.91 -5.58
C LYS A 89 -7.84 -9.04 -4.46
N LYS A 90 -7.99 -10.24 -3.89
CA LYS A 90 -8.89 -10.45 -2.75
C LYS A 90 -8.40 -9.71 -1.52
N ARG A 91 -7.09 -9.75 -1.27
CA ARG A 91 -6.52 -9.12 -0.09
C ARG A 91 -6.41 -7.60 -0.24
N MET A 92 -6.12 -7.14 -1.45
CA MET A 92 -5.82 -5.73 -1.71
C MET A 92 -6.74 -5.16 -2.80
N PRO A 93 -8.06 -5.15 -2.56
CA PRO A 93 -9.00 -4.63 -3.57
C PRO A 93 -8.85 -3.13 -3.82
N PHE A 94 -8.14 -2.43 -2.95
CA PHE A 94 -7.86 -1.00 -3.07
C PHE A 94 -6.74 -0.69 -4.05
N ALA A 95 -5.96 -1.68 -4.46
CA ALA A 95 -4.83 -1.49 -5.38
C ALA A 95 -5.27 -1.72 -6.83
N ASP A 96 -4.60 -1.01 -7.75
CA ASP A 96 -4.84 -1.16 -9.19
C ASP A 96 -3.81 -2.13 -9.77
N PHE A 97 -4.26 -3.32 -10.16
CA PHE A 97 -3.40 -4.36 -10.68
C PHE A 97 -3.26 -4.35 -12.22
N GLY A 98 -3.89 -3.40 -12.90
CA GLY A 98 -3.94 -3.39 -14.37
C GLY A 98 -2.58 -3.53 -15.05
N VAL A 99 -1.64 -2.68 -14.69
CA VAL A 99 -0.28 -2.73 -15.27
C VAL A 99 0.50 -3.94 -14.75
N PHE A 100 0.37 -4.23 -13.47
CA PHE A 100 1.08 -5.35 -12.83
C PHE A 100 0.71 -6.69 -13.47
N GLU A 101 -0.56 -6.91 -13.78
CA GLU A 101 -1.01 -8.16 -14.39
C GLU A 101 -0.35 -8.44 -15.73
N GLY A 102 0.01 -7.40 -16.48
CA GLY A 102 0.66 -7.56 -17.77
C GLY A 102 2.06 -8.14 -17.68
N ASN A 103 2.76 -7.89 -16.55
CA ASN A 103 4.09 -8.44 -16.29
C ASN A 103 4.30 -8.52 -14.78
N PRO A 104 3.72 -9.53 -14.11
CA PRO A 104 3.62 -9.55 -12.64
C PRO A 104 4.90 -10.00 -11.95
N GLN A 105 5.97 -9.26 -12.13
CA GLN A 105 7.24 -9.54 -11.45
C GLN A 105 7.17 -9.12 -9.99
N ILE A 106 7.64 -9.98 -9.09
CA ILE A 106 7.63 -9.69 -7.65
C ILE A 106 8.33 -8.37 -7.34
N ARG A 107 9.43 -8.07 -8.00
CA ARG A 107 10.19 -6.83 -7.79
C ARG A 107 9.37 -5.57 -8.07
N ASP A 108 8.34 -5.67 -8.90
CA ASP A 108 7.49 -4.54 -9.25
C ASP A 108 6.25 -4.43 -8.36
N PHE A 109 6.08 -5.36 -7.43
CA PHE A 109 4.90 -5.36 -6.56
C PHE A 109 4.80 -4.06 -5.74
N SER A 110 5.93 -3.52 -5.30
CA SER A 110 5.95 -2.31 -4.48
C SER A 110 5.32 -1.11 -5.19
N ASN A 111 5.29 -1.12 -6.53
CA ASN A 111 4.67 -0.04 -7.31
C ASN A 111 3.14 -0.01 -7.18
N LEU A 112 2.54 -1.06 -6.63
CA LEU A 112 1.09 -1.11 -6.39
C LEU A 112 0.65 -0.26 -5.21
N ILE A 113 1.56 0.04 -4.28
CA ILE A 113 1.21 0.81 -3.09
C ILE A 113 1.47 2.28 -3.36
N THR A 114 0.47 2.92 -3.96
CA THR A 114 0.48 4.37 -4.17
C THR A 114 -0.20 5.05 -2.97
N VAL A 115 -0.03 6.36 -2.88
CA VAL A 115 -0.74 7.16 -1.87
C VAL A 115 -2.25 6.99 -2.06
N SER A 116 -2.73 6.99 -3.32
CA SER A 116 -4.15 6.78 -3.62
C SER A 116 -4.65 5.42 -3.13
N ALA A 117 -3.88 4.36 -3.36
CA ALA A 117 -4.24 3.02 -2.88
C ALA A 117 -4.31 2.98 -1.35
N LEU A 118 -3.35 3.61 -0.70
CA LEU A 118 -3.32 3.69 0.76
C LEU A 118 -4.55 4.44 1.30
N CYS A 119 -4.92 5.54 0.65
CA CYS A 119 -6.12 6.30 1.03
C CYS A 119 -7.39 5.46 0.87
N LYS A 120 -7.51 4.71 -0.22
CA LYS A 120 -8.67 3.81 -0.44
C LYS A 120 -8.74 2.73 0.63
N TYR A 121 -7.59 2.20 1.01
CA TYR A 121 -7.52 1.21 2.09
C TYR A 121 -8.06 1.81 3.40
N ILE A 122 -7.60 3.01 3.75
CA ILE A 122 -8.06 3.71 4.95
C ILE A 122 -9.56 3.98 4.87
N GLU A 123 -10.06 4.42 3.71
CA GLU A 123 -11.50 4.65 3.51
C GLU A 123 -12.31 3.40 3.87
N SER A 124 -11.84 2.23 3.45
CA SER A 124 -12.52 0.97 3.75
C SER A 124 -12.50 0.65 5.26
N LYS A 125 -11.45 1.07 5.96
CA LYS A 125 -11.32 0.82 7.40
C LYS A 125 -12.19 1.75 8.24
N VAL A 126 -12.34 3.00 7.83
CA VAL A 126 -13.10 3.99 8.61
C VAL A 126 -14.55 4.13 8.15
N GLY A 127 -14.94 3.40 7.11
CA GLY A 127 -16.31 3.42 6.62
C GLY A 127 -16.66 4.65 5.80
N ALA A 128 -15.65 5.29 5.22
CA ALA A 128 -15.88 6.49 4.39
C ALA A 128 -16.22 6.13 2.95
#